data_9684860dc3e1a111afcd91819cf40160
#
_entry.id   9684860dc3e1a111afcd91819cf40160
#
_cell.length_a   1.000
_cell.length_b   1.000
_cell.length_c   1.000
_cell.angle_alpha   90.00
_cell.angle_beta   90.00
_cell.angle_gamma   90.00
#
_symmetry.space_group_name_H-M   'P 1'
#
loop_
_entity.id
_entity.type
_entity.pdbx_description
1 polymer ?
#
loop_
_entity_poly.entity_id
_entity_poly.type
_entity_poly.pdbx_seq_one_letter_code
_entity_poly.pdbx_strand_id
1 'polypeptide(L)'
;MCTIKVLHIIARMNVGGTARYVSEVVDAIPGSVLATGYVQGAEIEDSSVSAVKVIRIKHMGRKISPFNDLLALVEIYKVIREFQPDIVHTHTFKAGLLGRSLPGGQYKRIHTFHGHLFADQSFSTLAKEFITISEKLLANRCALLITVGAKVGEELRAQEIGLDQDWISIPPGVKALPHHEKSAARTELLLPHDAVLVGWMARMTSVKNPALLLEVAARLPEVNFVMAGGGDLLESIKASAPANVKVIGWSDAQYFWSAVDIAISTSDNEGMPIALIEAQLAGLPVIATDVGSNAEVVEDGQTGIVTSRSVDELVAAVAQLVADKALRSAMGAAGAERAQREFSMHQMISAHKEAYERVLATRR
;
A
#
# COMPACT_ATOMS: atom_id res chain seq x y z
N MET A 1 -1.85 -22.81 24.83
CA MET A 1 -2.22 -21.38 24.75
C MET A 1 -3.58 -21.27 24.07
N CYS A 2 -4.53 -20.50 24.62
CA CYS A 2 -5.78 -20.22 23.88
C CYS A 2 -5.46 -19.43 22.61
N THR A 3 -6.06 -19.82 21.49
CA THR A 3 -5.92 -19.10 20.23
C THR A 3 -6.58 -17.73 20.34
N ILE A 4 -5.86 -16.64 20.08
CA ILE A 4 -6.40 -15.28 20.08
C ILE A 4 -7.37 -15.13 18.90
N LYS A 5 -8.60 -14.71 19.17
CA LYS A 5 -9.62 -14.49 18.15
C LYS A 5 -9.57 -13.05 17.67
N VAL A 6 -9.15 -12.83 16.43
CA VAL A 6 -9.05 -11.49 15.84
C VAL A 6 -10.08 -11.32 14.71
N LEU A 7 -10.93 -10.31 14.84
CA LEU A 7 -11.83 -9.91 13.77
C LEU A 7 -11.22 -8.72 13.02
N HIS A 8 -10.69 -8.97 11.83
CA HIS A 8 -10.23 -7.92 10.93
C HIS A 8 -11.40 -7.32 10.16
N ILE A 9 -11.49 -6.00 10.10
CA ILE A 9 -12.56 -5.31 9.38
C ILE A 9 -11.93 -4.34 8.35
N ILE A 10 -12.25 -4.54 7.08
CA ILE A 10 -11.85 -3.65 5.98
C ILE A 10 -13.05 -3.38 5.08
N ALA A 11 -13.16 -2.16 4.54
CA ALA A 11 -14.34 -1.77 3.76
C ALA A 11 -14.53 -2.64 2.51
N ARG A 12 -13.45 -2.98 1.82
CA ARG A 12 -13.42 -3.88 0.66
C ARG A 12 -11.99 -4.33 0.37
N MET A 13 -11.85 -5.46 -0.29
CA MET A 13 -10.57 -6.07 -0.70
C MET A 13 -10.32 -5.81 -2.20
N ASN A 14 -10.12 -4.53 -2.56
CA ASN A 14 -9.74 -4.17 -3.92
C ASN A 14 -8.25 -4.45 -4.16
N VAL A 15 -7.88 -4.96 -5.35
CA VAL A 15 -6.49 -5.23 -5.75
C VAL A 15 -5.55 -4.10 -5.35
N GLY A 16 -4.50 -4.44 -4.61
CA GLY A 16 -3.48 -3.50 -4.16
C GLY A 16 -2.85 -3.86 -2.82
N GLY A 17 -1.86 -3.07 -2.42
CA GLY A 17 -1.04 -3.34 -1.24
C GLY A 17 -1.80 -3.54 0.06
N THR A 18 -2.86 -2.78 0.30
CA THR A 18 -3.69 -2.91 1.52
C THR A 18 -4.39 -4.26 1.59
N ALA A 19 -4.96 -4.75 0.49
CA ALA A 19 -5.63 -6.05 0.46
C ALA A 19 -4.64 -7.18 0.73
N ARG A 20 -3.48 -7.15 0.10
CA ARG A 20 -2.39 -8.10 0.34
C ARG A 20 -1.94 -8.10 1.81
N TYR A 21 -1.65 -6.92 2.36
CA TYR A 21 -1.26 -6.78 3.76
C TYR A 21 -2.28 -7.43 4.71
N VAL A 22 -3.56 -7.11 4.54
CA VAL A 22 -4.63 -7.62 5.41
C VAL A 22 -4.79 -9.13 5.26
N SER A 23 -4.82 -9.66 4.03
CA SER A 23 -4.98 -11.09 3.79
C SER A 23 -3.82 -11.92 4.35
N GLU A 24 -2.58 -11.45 4.20
CA GLU A 24 -1.40 -12.13 4.74
C GLU A 24 -1.40 -12.17 6.29
N VAL A 25 -1.84 -11.09 6.94
CA VAL A 25 -1.98 -11.08 8.41
C VAL A 25 -3.09 -12.02 8.87
N VAL A 26 -4.24 -12.02 8.16
CA VAL A 26 -5.38 -12.91 8.49
C VAL A 26 -5.01 -14.37 8.30
N ASP A 27 -4.32 -14.70 7.21
CA ASP A 27 -3.91 -16.08 6.89
C ASP A 27 -2.88 -16.62 7.90
N ALA A 28 -1.88 -15.80 8.25
CA ALA A 28 -0.75 -16.23 9.07
C ALA A 28 -1.04 -16.28 10.57
N ILE A 29 -2.14 -15.69 11.06
CA ILE A 29 -2.47 -15.66 12.49
C ILE A 29 -3.71 -16.53 12.77
N PRO A 30 -3.53 -17.73 13.35
CA PRO A 30 -4.64 -18.61 13.69
C PRO A 30 -5.68 -17.92 14.58
N GLY A 31 -6.96 -18.14 14.28
CA GLY A 31 -8.06 -17.48 14.98
C GLY A 31 -8.51 -16.15 14.36
N SER A 32 -7.82 -15.69 13.31
CA SER A 32 -8.20 -14.50 12.54
C SER A 32 -9.34 -14.79 11.56
N VAL A 33 -10.24 -13.80 11.40
CA VAL A 33 -11.34 -13.82 10.42
C VAL A 33 -11.45 -12.42 9.79
N LEU A 34 -11.71 -12.37 8.49
CA LEU A 34 -11.88 -11.15 7.74
C LEU A 34 -13.35 -10.80 7.56
N ALA A 35 -13.79 -9.63 8.04
CA ALA A 35 -15.08 -9.04 7.72
C ALA A 35 -14.90 -7.94 6.66
N THR A 36 -15.52 -8.10 5.49
CA THR A 36 -15.34 -7.17 4.36
C THR A 36 -16.61 -7.04 3.53
N GLY A 37 -16.84 -5.88 2.94
CA GLY A 37 -17.86 -5.65 1.93
C GLY A 37 -17.47 -6.20 0.57
N TYR A 38 -18.11 -5.67 -0.47
CA TYR A 38 -17.86 -6.03 -1.87
C TYR A 38 -17.17 -4.88 -2.61
N VAL A 39 -16.37 -5.21 -3.59
CA VAL A 39 -15.86 -4.24 -4.58
C VAL A 39 -17.01 -3.74 -5.45
N GLN A 40 -16.90 -2.54 -5.99
CA GLN A 40 -17.97 -1.88 -6.74
C GLN A 40 -17.45 -1.22 -8.01
N GLY A 41 -18.27 -1.20 -9.06
CA GLY A 41 -17.94 -0.57 -10.34
C GLY A 41 -16.79 -1.28 -11.05
N ALA A 42 -15.78 -0.55 -11.44
CA ALA A 42 -14.58 -1.05 -12.13
C ALA A 42 -13.49 -1.61 -11.18
N GLU A 43 -13.77 -1.71 -9.87
CA GLU A 43 -12.83 -2.31 -8.91
C GLU A 43 -12.76 -3.83 -9.10
N ILE A 44 -11.58 -4.40 -8.93
CA ILE A 44 -11.34 -5.85 -9.02
C ILE A 44 -11.04 -6.37 -7.61
N GLU A 45 -11.72 -7.41 -7.18
CA GLU A 45 -11.45 -8.04 -5.88
C GLU A 45 -10.10 -8.77 -5.93
N ASP A 46 -9.31 -8.58 -4.89
CA ASP A 46 -8.01 -9.24 -4.76
C ASP A 46 -8.19 -10.75 -4.57
N SER A 47 -7.47 -11.56 -5.32
CA SER A 47 -7.58 -13.02 -5.29
C SER A 47 -7.19 -13.64 -3.94
N SER A 48 -6.40 -12.94 -3.13
CA SER A 48 -6.01 -13.37 -1.78
C SER A 48 -7.18 -13.53 -0.82
N VAL A 49 -8.33 -12.91 -1.12
CA VAL A 49 -9.58 -13.09 -0.36
C VAL A 49 -10.02 -14.57 -0.31
N SER A 50 -9.74 -15.35 -1.35
CA SER A 50 -10.10 -16.76 -1.41
C SER A 50 -9.29 -17.65 -0.47
N ALA A 51 -8.14 -17.19 0.01
CA ALA A 51 -7.25 -17.94 0.91
C ALA A 51 -7.65 -17.81 2.38
N VAL A 52 -8.50 -16.85 2.75
CA VAL A 52 -8.82 -16.52 4.13
C VAL A 52 -10.30 -16.76 4.46
N LYS A 53 -10.60 -16.96 5.76
CA LYS A 53 -11.99 -17.06 6.22
C LYS A 53 -12.66 -15.69 6.18
N VAL A 54 -13.68 -15.52 5.32
CA VAL A 54 -14.37 -14.26 5.07
C VAL A 54 -15.80 -14.26 5.58
N ILE A 55 -16.18 -13.17 6.24
CA ILE A 55 -17.58 -12.81 6.55
C ILE A 55 -17.93 -11.57 5.72
N ARG A 56 -18.98 -11.67 4.90
CA ARG A 56 -19.39 -10.57 4.04
C ARG A 56 -20.35 -9.61 4.76
N ILE A 57 -19.99 -8.32 4.74
CA ILE A 57 -20.82 -7.22 5.25
C ILE A 57 -21.53 -6.59 4.04
N LYS A 58 -22.79 -6.95 3.85
CA LYS A 58 -23.55 -6.66 2.63
C LYS A 58 -23.62 -5.16 2.29
N HIS A 59 -23.81 -4.33 3.30
CA HIS A 59 -24.02 -2.90 3.10
C HIS A 59 -22.72 -2.08 3.24
N MET A 60 -21.55 -2.70 3.44
CA MET A 60 -20.27 -2.01 3.50
C MET A 60 -19.64 -1.92 2.11
N GLY A 61 -19.26 -0.72 1.71
CA GLY A 61 -18.61 -0.44 0.41
C GLY A 61 -17.70 0.79 0.50
N ARG A 62 -17.17 1.23 -0.63
CA ARG A 62 -16.22 2.36 -0.71
C ARG A 62 -16.82 3.68 -0.28
N LYS A 63 -18.00 4.01 -0.84
CA LYS A 63 -18.62 5.33 -0.67
C LYS A 63 -19.24 5.47 0.72
N ILE A 64 -19.16 6.67 1.29
CA ILE A 64 -19.93 7.03 2.48
C ILE A 64 -21.39 7.14 2.07
N SER A 65 -22.24 6.38 2.73
CA SER A 65 -23.69 6.33 2.48
C SER A 65 -24.39 6.15 3.83
N PRO A 66 -24.97 7.21 4.42
CA PRO A 66 -25.48 7.16 5.79
C PRO A 66 -26.43 5.99 6.06
N PHE A 67 -27.34 5.71 5.14
CA PHE A 67 -28.29 4.60 5.28
C PHE A 67 -27.57 3.22 5.23
N ASN A 68 -26.73 2.98 4.20
CA ASN A 68 -25.99 1.74 4.11
C ASN A 68 -24.97 1.60 5.24
N ASP A 69 -24.36 2.69 5.68
CA ASP A 69 -23.39 2.69 6.77
C ASP A 69 -24.04 2.33 8.11
N LEU A 70 -25.28 2.78 8.34
CA LEU A 70 -26.07 2.33 9.50
C LEU A 70 -26.39 0.83 9.45
N LEU A 71 -26.78 0.32 8.28
CA LEU A 71 -27.02 -1.11 8.11
C LEU A 71 -25.72 -1.91 8.29
N ALA A 72 -24.61 -1.44 7.73
CA ALA A 72 -23.30 -2.05 7.92
C ALA A 72 -22.86 -2.07 9.39
N LEU A 73 -23.16 -1.01 10.18
CA LEU A 73 -22.91 -0.98 11.62
C LEU A 73 -23.67 -2.11 12.35
N VAL A 74 -24.95 -2.33 11.99
CA VAL A 74 -25.75 -3.41 12.57
C VAL A 74 -25.20 -4.78 12.19
N GLU A 75 -24.77 -4.96 10.95
CA GLU A 75 -24.14 -6.20 10.48
C GLU A 75 -22.80 -6.47 11.21
N ILE A 76 -21.93 -5.47 11.33
CA ILE A 76 -20.66 -5.59 12.06
C ILE A 76 -20.92 -5.92 13.53
N TYR A 77 -21.89 -5.26 14.16
CA TYR A 77 -22.27 -5.55 15.54
C TYR A 77 -22.71 -7.00 15.73
N LYS A 78 -23.55 -7.53 14.82
CA LYS A 78 -23.96 -8.96 14.85
C LYS A 78 -22.77 -9.89 14.71
N VAL A 79 -21.85 -9.62 13.77
CA VAL A 79 -20.63 -10.41 13.58
C VAL A 79 -19.78 -10.41 14.85
N ILE A 80 -19.59 -9.26 15.50
CA ILE A 80 -18.85 -9.18 16.77
C ILE A 80 -19.53 -10.03 17.85
N ARG A 81 -20.87 -9.97 17.95
CA ARG A 81 -21.64 -10.73 18.96
C ARG A 81 -21.58 -12.24 18.72
N GLU A 82 -21.59 -12.68 17.48
CA GLU A 82 -21.53 -14.10 17.10
C GLU A 82 -20.11 -14.67 17.17
N PHE A 83 -19.13 -13.94 16.66
CA PHE A 83 -17.74 -14.39 16.63
C PHE A 83 -17.05 -14.27 17.99
N GLN A 84 -17.46 -13.30 18.83
CA GLN A 84 -16.86 -13.00 20.14
C GLN A 84 -15.33 -12.87 20.07
N PRO A 85 -14.80 -11.86 19.34
CA PRO A 85 -13.37 -11.66 19.21
C PRO A 85 -12.74 -11.17 20.51
N ASP A 86 -11.46 -11.48 20.72
CA ASP A 86 -10.60 -10.84 21.73
C ASP A 86 -10.14 -9.46 21.23
N ILE A 87 -9.92 -9.35 19.93
CA ILE A 87 -9.48 -8.11 19.24
C ILE A 87 -10.36 -7.83 18.04
N VAL A 88 -10.80 -6.58 17.92
CA VAL A 88 -11.37 -6.01 16.67
C VAL A 88 -10.31 -5.11 16.06
N HIS A 89 -9.77 -5.53 14.92
CA HIS A 89 -8.72 -4.84 14.18
C HIS A 89 -9.30 -4.23 12.90
N THR A 90 -9.39 -2.92 12.86
CA THR A 90 -9.96 -2.19 11.71
C THR A 90 -8.86 -1.65 10.80
N HIS A 91 -9.11 -1.64 9.48
CA HIS A 91 -8.18 -1.19 8.46
C HIS A 91 -8.85 -0.13 7.57
N THR A 92 -8.11 0.92 7.21
CA THR A 92 -8.58 2.05 6.41
C THR A 92 -9.70 2.88 7.07
N PHE A 93 -9.92 4.10 6.56
CA PHE A 93 -10.82 5.08 7.16
C PHE A 93 -12.25 4.56 7.38
N LYS A 94 -12.90 4.06 6.32
CA LYS A 94 -14.34 3.70 6.43
C LYS A 94 -14.60 2.54 7.39
N ALA A 95 -13.82 1.48 7.32
CA ALA A 95 -13.94 0.37 8.26
C ALA A 95 -13.55 0.79 9.69
N GLY A 96 -12.56 1.68 9.80
CA GLY A 96 -12.20 2.33 11.05
C GLY A 96 -13.34 3.17 11.64
N LEU A 97 -14.00 3.98 10.81
CA LEU A 97 -15.16 4.79 11.21
C LEU A 97 -16.28 3.90 11.77
N LEU A 98 -16.67 2.87 11.02
CA LEU A 98 -17.76 1.97 11.43
C LEU A 98 -17.39 1.10 12.63
N GLY A 99 -16.27 0.37 12.56
CA GLY A 99 -15.89 -0.61 13.59
C GLY A 99 -15.53 0.03 14.93
N ARG A 100 -14.87 1.22 14.92
CA ARG A 100 -14.51 1.95 16.13
C ARG A 100 -15.68 2.73 16.75
N SER A 101 -16.73 3.06 15.94
CA SER A 101 -17.93 3.76 16.45
C SER A 101 -18.83 2.87 17.29
N LEU A 102 -18.76 1.55 17.14
CA LEU A 102 -19.58 0.61 17.91
C LEU A 102 -19.35 0.74 19.42
N PRO A 103 -20.36 0.41 20.26
CA PRO A 103 -20.20 0.39 21.71
C PRO A 103 -19.04 -0.49 22.14
N GLY A 104 -18.45 -0.21 23.30
CA GLY A 104 -17.43 -1.06 23.92
C GLY A 104 -17.97 -2.46 24.23
N GLY A 105 -17.07 -3.44 24.20
CA GLY A 105 -17.35 -4.85 24.54
C GLY A 105 -16.17 -5.46 25.30
N GLN A 106 -16.15 -6.76 25.44
CA GLN A 106 -15.06 -7.50 26.10
C GLN A 106 -13.83 -7.67 25.17
N TYR A 107 -13.73 -6.89 24.09
CA TYR A 107 -12.65 -6.91 23.12
C TYR A 107 -11.84 -5.63 23.14
N LYS A 108 -10.57 -5.74 22.76
CA LYS A 108 -9.68 -4.60 22.50
C LYS A 108 -9.83 -4.12 21.06
N ARG A 109 -9.62 -2.83 20.82
CA ARG A 109 -9.64 -2.25 19.47
C ARG A 109 -8.24 -1.89 19.04
N ILE A 110 -7.91 -2.28 17.81
CA ILE A 110 -6.69 -1.89 17.10
C ILE A 110 -7.11 -1.26 15.77
N HIS A 111 -6.37 -0.26 15.32
CA HIS A 111 -6.57 0.30 14.00
C HIS A 111 -5.26 0.44 13.25
N THR A 112 -5.23 -0.02 11.98
CA THR A 112 -4.09 0.18 11.08
C THR A 112 -4.40 1.24 10.04
N PHE A 113 -3.55 2.27 9.99
CA PHE A 113 -3.50 3.26 8.94
C PHE A 113 -2.58 2.77 7.81
N HIS A 114 -3.15 2.54 6.62
CA HIS A 114 -2.41 2.17 5.40
C HIS A 114 -1.99 3.38 4.55
N GLY A 115 -1.91 4.53 5.11
CA GLY A 115 -1.79 5.86 4.57
C GLY A 115 -2.91 6.73 5.13
N HIS A 116 -2.93 8.01 4.75
CA HIS A 116 -3.97 8.93 5.18
C HIS A 116 -4.59 9.69 4.01
N LEU A 117 -5.80 10.22 4.21
CA LEU A 117 -6.57 10.87 3.17
C LEU A 117 -6.39 12.40 3.14
N PHE A 118 -5.60 12.97 4.06
CA PHE A 118 -5.47 14.44 4.19
C PHE A 118 -4.75 15.05 2.99
N ALA A 119 -3.78 14.35 2.41
CA ALA A 119 -3.05 14.79 1.23
C ALA A 119 -3.78 14.49 -0.09
N ASP A 120 -4.85 13.69 -0.07
CA ASP A 120 -5.60 13.35 -1.28
C ASP A 120 -6.40 14.57 -1.77
N GLN A 121 -6.04 15.06 -2.95
CA GLN A 121 -6.66 16.24 -3.56
C GLN A 121 -8.09 15.98 -4.07
N SER A 122 -8.51 14.73 -4.17
CA SER A 122 -9.88 14.38 -4.57
C SER A 122 -10.94 14.71 -3.50
N PHE A 123 -10.53 14.92 -2.25
CA PHE A 123 -11.43 15.30 -1.17
C PHE A 123 -11.52 16.81 -1.01
N SER A 124 -12.76 17.30 -0.83
CA SER A 124 -12.99 18.69 -0.46
C SER A 124 -12.46 19.01 0.95
N THR A 125 -12.21 20.29 1.23
CA THR A 125 -11.74 20.74 2.55
C THR A 125 -12.65 20.27 3.68
N LEU A 126 -13.98 20.37 3.51
CA LEU A 126 -14.96 19.90 4.49
C LEU A 126 -14.87 18.38 4.72
N ALA A 127 -14.64 17.60 3.66
CA ALA A 127 -14.48 16.16 3.80
C ALA A 127 -13.18 15.81 4.56
N LYS A 128 -12.09 16.50 4.28
CA LYS A 128 -10.82 16.34 5.02
C LYS A 128 -10.96 16.69 6.49
N GLU A 129 -11.66 17.77 6.79
CA GLU A 129 -11.93 18.19 8.18
C GLU A 129 -12.80 17.15 8.93
N PHE A 130 -13.86 16.65 8.29
CA PHE A 130 -14.67 15.56 8.84
C PHE A 130 -13.84 14.30 9.12
N ILE A 131 -12.97 13.90 8.17
CA ILE A 131 -12.06 12.76 8.34
C ILE A 131 -11.15 12.99 9.55
N THR A 132 -10.50 14.16 9.65
CA THR A 132 -9.58 14.50 10.73
C THR A 132 -10.27 14.47 12.10
N ILE A 133 -11.43 15.11 12.22
CA ILE A 133 -12.21 15.13 13.49
C ILE A 133 -12.63 13.70 13.87
N SER A 134 -13.11 12.93 12.88
CA SER A 134 -13.51 11.54 13.12
C SER A 134 -12.34 10.69 13.59
N GLU A 135 -11.16 10.82 12.97
CA GLU A 135 -9.97 10.10 13.37
C GLU A 135 -9.48 10.48 14.78
N LYS A 136 -9.47 11.77 15.13
CA LYS A 136 -9.13 12.24 16.48
C LYS A 136 -10.03 11.58 17.55
N LEU A 137 -11.34 11.58 17.33
CA LEU A 137 -12.30 11.00 18.26
C LEU A 137 -12.17 9.48 18.37
N LEU A 138 -11.97 8.80 17.26
CA LEU A 138 -11.96 7.34 17.19
C LEU A 138 -10.60 6.73 17.55
N ALA A 139 -9.51 7.45 17.40
CA ALA A 139 -8.18 7.04 17.86
C ALA A 139 -8.21 6.76 19.38
N ASN A 140 -8.88 7.61 20.17
CA ASN A 140 -9.00 7.48 21.62
C ASN A 140 -9.78 6.22 22.08
N ARG A 141 -10.41 5.51 21.15
CA ARG A 141 -11.10 4.25 21.43
C ARG A 141 -10.25 3.00 21.17
N CYS A 142 -9.03 3.20 20.65
CA CYS A 142 -8.11 2.10 20.34
C CYS A 142 -7.16 1.85 21.50
N ALA A 143 -6.83 0.59 21.74
CA ALA A 143 -5.76 0.21 22.66
C ALA A 143 -4.39 0.34 21.99
N LEU A 144 -4.35 0.33 20.65
CA LEU A 144 -3.14 0.45 19.85
C LEU A 144 -3.50 1.00 18.46
N LEU A 145 -2.67 1.91 17.97
CA LEU A 145 -2.69 2.41 16.60
C LEU A 145 -1.46 1.90 15.86
N ILE A 146 -1.68 1.38 14.65
CA ILE A 146 -0.62 0.84 13.81
C ILE A 146 -0.53 1.68 12.54
N THR A 147 0.69 1.97 12.09
CA THR A 147 0.95 2.55 10.77
C THR A 147 1.81 1.61 9.95
N VAL A 148 1.71 1.70 8.63
CA VAL A 148 2.54 0.90 7.73
C VAL A 148 3.95 1.49 7.55
N GLY A 149 4.18 2.72 8.01
CA GLY A 149 5.46 3.41 8.01
C GLY A 149 5.51 4.47 9.11
N ALA A 150 6.69 4.80 9.61
CA ALA A 150 6.88 5.77 10.69
C ALA A 150 6.43 7.18 10.28
N LYS A 151 6.72 7.57 9.03
CA LYS A 151 6.34 8.87 8.46
C LYS A 151 4.83 9.09 8.48
N VAL A 152 4.06 8.07 8.10
CA VAL A 152 2.59 8.12 8.19
C VAL A 152 2.14 8.39 9.63
N GLY A 153 2.78 7.77 10.62
CA GLY A 153 2.49 8.00 12.03
C GLY A 153 2.84 9.42 12.50
N GLU A 154 3.95 9.98 12.02
CA GLU A 154 4.34 11.37 12.29
C GLU A 154 3.32 12.37 11.72
N GLU A 155 2.90 12.16 10.46
CA GLU A 155 1.93 13.00 9.78
C GLU A 155 0.56 12.96 10.45
N LEU A 156 0.12 11.78 10.93
CA LEU A 156 -1.12 11.63 11.70
C LEU A 156 -1.04 12.35 13.07
N ARG A 157 0.08 12.20 13.78
CA ARG A 157 0.29 12.91 15.06
C ARG A 157 0.40 14.42 14.88
N ALA A 158 0.98 14.89 13.78
CA ALA A 158 0.99 16.32 13.42
C ALA A 158 -0.41 16.89 13.20
N GLN A 159 -1.40 16.04 12.87
CA GLN A 159 -2.82 16.38 12.86
C GLN A 159 -3.49 16.16 14.21
N GLU A 160 -2.74 15.97 15.29
CA GLU A 160 -3.22 15.69 16.66
C GLU A 160 -4.12 14.44 16.77
N ILE A 161 -3.90 13.42 15.93
CA ILE A 161 -4.63 12.15 15.99
C ILE A 161 -3.91 11.22 16.96
N GLY A 162 -4.63 10.73 17.98
CA GLY A 162 -4.16 9.74 18.93
C GLY A 162 -2.90 10.13 19.70
N LEU A 163 -2.78 11.39 20.16
CA LEU A 163 -1.62 11.89 20.89
C LEU A 163 -1.31 11.08 22.16
N ASP A 164 -2.37 10.63 22.85
CA ASP A 164 -2.27 9.87 24.10
C ASP A 164 -2.35 8.35 23.88
N GLN A 165 -2.25 7.89 22.62
CA GLN A 165 -2.36 6.47 22.29
C GLN A 165 -0.99 5.82 22.05
N ASP A 166 -0.92 4.51 22.28
CA ASP A 166 0.21 3.71 21.86
C ASP A 166 0.25 3.61 20.34
N TRP A 167 1.43 3.86 19.75
CA TRP A 167 1.69 3.73 18.33
C TRP A 167 2.83 2.77 18.06
N ILE A 168 2.67 1.99 16.99
CA ILE A 168 3.77 1.21 16.40
C ILE A 168 3.71 1.30 14.89
N SER A 169 4.87 1.17 14.24
CA SER A 169 4.94 1.00 12.79
C SER A 169 5.18 -0.48 12.49
N ILE A 170 4.34 -1.06 11.62
CA ILE A 170 4.50 -2.42 11.10
C ILE A 170 4.48 -2.34 9.58
N PRO A 171 5.65 -2.29 8.94
CA PRO A 171 5.76 -2.30 7.49
C PRO A 171 5.14 -3.58 6.86
N PRO A 172 4.69 -3.51 5.60
CA PRO A 172 4.23 -4.70 4.89
C PRO A 172 5.36 -5.70 4.71
N GLY A 173 5.06 -6.97 5.00
CA GLY A 173 5.90 -8.07 4.58
C GLY A 173 5.64 -8.37 3.10
N VAL A 174 6.69 -8.52 2.33
CA VAL A 174 6.61 -8.81 0.89
C VAL A 174 7.37 -10.10 0.61
N LYS A 175 6.74 -11.03 -0.10
CA LYS A 175 7.39 -12.24 -0.59
C LYS A 175 8.22 -11.88 -1.82
N ALA A 176 9.45 -12.37 -1.87
CA ALA A 176 10.23 -12.28 -3.10
C ALA A 176 9.46 -12.95 -4.24
N LEU A 177 9.33 -12.25 -5.35
CA LEU A 177 8.68 -12.77 -6.54
C LEU A 177 9.63 -13.75 -7.25
N PRO A 178 9.11 -14.79 -7.90
CA PRO A 178 9.93 -15.62 -8.80
C PRO A 178 10.61 -14.74 -9.83
N HIS A 179 11.90 -14.98 -10.03
CA HIS A 179 12.69 -14.27 -11.04
C HIS A 179 12.60 -14.99 -12.37
N HIS A 180 12.31 -14.25 -13.43
CA HIS A 180 12.36 -14.74 -14.81
C HIS A 180 13.64 -14.21 -15.49
N GLU A 181 14.15 -14.98 -16.45
CA GLU A 181 15.21 -14.48 -17.31
C GLU A 181 14.75 -13.19 -18.02
N LYS A 182 15.58 -12.15 -17.98
CA LYS A 182 15.23 -10.81 -18.50
C LYS A 182 14.78 -10.88 -19.96
N SER A 183 15.47 -11.66 -20.79
CA SER A 183 15.10 -11.84 -22.19
C SER A 183 13.72 -12.48 -22.36
N ALA A 184 13.39 -13.49 -21.56
CA ALA A 184 12.08 -14.14 -21.59
C ALA A 184 10.97 -13.18 -21.12
N ALA A 185 11.21 -12.45 -20.04
CA ALA A 185 10.27 -11.46 -19.53
C ALA A 185 10.01 -10.33 -20.55
N ARG A 186 11.04 -9.85 -21.24
CA ARG A 186 10.92 -8.85 -22.30
C ARG A 186 10.17 -9.39 -23.52
N THR A 187 10.39 -10.63 -23.90
CA THR A 187 9.62 -11.28 -24.98
C THR A 187 8.14 -11.36 -24.62
N GLU A 188 7.81 -11.82 -23.41
CA GLU A 188 6.43 -11.94 -22.91
C GLU A 188 5.70 -10.59 -22.93
N LEU A 189 6.40 -9.53 -22.52
CA LEU A 189 5.84 -8.17 -22.47
C LEU A 189 6.01 -7.39 -23.79
N LEU A 190 6.57 -8.01 -24.82
CA LEU A 190 6.87 -7.40 -26.13
C LEU A 190 7.73 -6.15 -25.99
N LEU A 191 8.77 -6.18 -25.14
CA LEU A 191 9.69 -5.09 -24.84
C LEU A 191 11.02 -5.20 -25.59
N PRO A 192 11.76 -4.10 -25.85
CA PRO A 192 13.06 -4.13 -26.49
C PRO A 192 14.10 -4.87 -25.64
N HIS A 193 14.94 -5.71 -26.30
CA HIS A 193 15.91 -6.55 -25.60
C HIS A 193 17.20 -5.81 -25.22
N ASP A 194 17.64 -4.86 -26.01
CA ASP A 194 18.97 -4.22 -25.91
C ASP A 194 18.95 -2.81 -25.28
N ALA A 195 17.77 -2.36 -24.80
CA ALA A 195 17.61 -1.03 -24.19
C ALA A 195 17.60 -1.09 -22.67
N VAL A 196 18.04 0.00 -22.02
CA VAL A 196 17.76 0.24 -20.59
C VAL A 196 16.30 0.64 -20.45
N LEU A 197 15.54 -0.06 -19.61
CA LEU A 197 14.11 0.15 -19.42
C LEU A 197 13.82 0.69 -18.02
N VAL A 198 13.12 1.81 -17.96
CA VAL A 198 12.61 2.41 -16.70
C VAL A 198 11.15 1.98 -16.53
N GLY A 199 10.87 1.25 -15.45
CA GLY A 199 9.56 0.67 -15.16
C GLY A 199 8.79 1.40 -14.08
N TRP A 200 7.54 1.73 -14.37
CA TRP A 200 6.56 2.29 -13.45
C TRP A 200 5.40 1.31 -13.29
N MET A 201 5.13 0.84 -12.06
CA MET A 201 4.04 -0.09 -11.80
C MET A 201 3.18 0.40 -10.64
N ALA A 202 1.98 0.85 -10.94
CA ALA A 202 0.99 1.25 -9.95
C ALA A 202 -0.43 1.30 -10.56
N ARG A 203 -1.44 1.54 -9.72
CA ARG A 203 -2.77 1.90 -10.24
C ARG A 203 -2.71 3.25 -10.93
N MET A 204 -3.25 3.37 -12.12
CA MET A 204 -3.31 4.63 -12.88
C MET A 204 -4.42 5.53 -12.31
N THR A 205 -4.11 6.21 -11.23
CA THR A 205 -4.98 7.14 -10.49
C THR A 205 -4.24 8.44 -10.23
N SER A 206 -4.96 9.50 -9.92
CA SER A 206 -4.37 10.83 -9.67
C SER A 206 -3.30 10.81 -8.58
N VAL A 207 -3.52 10.07 -7.49
CA VAL A 207 -2.57 9.98 -6.37
C VAL A 207 -1.24 9.31 -6.75
N LYS A 208 -1.22 8.44 -7.76
CA LYS A 208 0.01 7.80 -8.29
C LYS A 208 0.72 8.65 -9.35
N ASN A 209 0.05 9.69 -9.79
CA ASN A 209 0.55 10.71 -10.70
C ASN A 209 1.30 10.16 -11.92
N PRO A 210 0.65 9.30 -12.74
CA PRO A 210 1.29 8.78 -13.96
C PRO A 210 1.62 9.87 -14.98
N ALA A 211 0.94 11.03 -14.93
CA ALA A 211 1.21 12.16 -15.81
C ALA A 211 2.62 12.74 -15.57
N LEU A 212 3.08 12.82 -14.33
CA LEU A 212 4.44 13.25 -14.00
C LEU A 212 5.50 12.37 -14.67
N LEU A 213 5.26 11.05 -14.78
CA LEU A 213 6.18 10.19 -15.53
C LEU A 213 6.19 10.53 -17.01
N LEU A 214 5.04 10.86 -17.64
CA LEU A 214 5.01 11.26 -19.04
C LEU A 214 5.78 12.54 -19.28
N GLU A 215 5.74 13.51 -18.36
CA GLU A 215 6.53 14.73 -18.41
C GLU A 215 8.04 14.44 -18.34
N VAL A 216 8.46 13.54 -17.43
CA VAL A 216 9.84 13.08 -17.33
C VAL A 216 10.28 12.38 -18.63
N ALA A 217 9.45 11.47 -19.15
CA ALA A 217 9.74 10.73 -20.37
C ALA A 217 9.85 11.64 -21.60
N ALA A 218 9.03 12.67 -21.69
CA ALA A 218 9.10 13.66 -22.79
C ALA A 218 10.42 14.46 -22.79
N ARG A 219 11.08 14.61 -21.64
CA ARG A 219 12.39 15.26 -21.50
C ARG A 219 13.57 14.33 -21.81
N LEU A 220 13.34 13.02 -21.89
CA LEU A 220 14.35 11.98 -22.13
C LEU A 220 13.92 11.08 -23.31
N PRO A 221 13.81 11.61 -24.53
CA PRO A 221 13.27 10.87 -25.67
C PRO A 221 14.10 9.63 -26.06
N GLU A 222 15.38 9.57 -25.67
CA GLU A 222 16.27 8.43 -25.89
C GLU A 222 16.11 7.31 -24.86
N VAL A 223 15.42 7.54 -23.74
CA VAL A 223 15.20 6.57 -22.68
C VAL A 223 13.86 5.86 -22.88
N ASN A 224 13.82 4.54 -22.72
CA ASN A 224 12.60 3.76 -22.86
C ASN A 224 11.91 3.58 -21.50
N PHE A 225 10.63 3.91 -21.45
CA PHE A 225 9.78 3.76 -20.27
C PHE A 225 8.69 2.73 -20.51
N VAL A 226 8.37 1.98 -19.46
CA VAL A 226 7.28 0.99 -19.46
C VAL A 226 6.37 1.26 -18.28
N MET A 227 5.08 1.39 -18.53
CA MET A 227 4.07 1.61 -17.50
C MET A 227 3.12 0.41 -17.42
N ALA A 228 3.01 -0.17 -16.22
CA ALA A 228 2.07 -1.25 -15.94
C ALA A 228 1.05 -0.84 -14.88
N GLY A 229 -0.18 -1.30 -15.05
CA GLY A 229 -1.30 -1.10 -14.14
C GLY A 229 -2.56 -0.66 -14.86
N GLY A 230 -3.65 -0.65 -14.12
CA GLY A 230 -4.95 -0.17 -14.59
C GLY A 230 -5.51 0.89 -13.66
N GLY A 231 -6.61 1.49 -14.02
CA GLY A 231 -7.28 2.53 -13.24
C GLY A 231 -8.04 3.50 -14.14
N ASP A 232 -8.65 4.48 -13.51
CA ASP A 232 -9.49 5.50 -14.16
C ASP A 232 -8.74 6.41 -15.15
N LEU A 233 -7.41 6.52 -15.01
CA LEU A 233 -6.58 7.30 -15.92
C LEU A 233 -5.94 6.48 -17.07
N LEU A 234 -6.14 5.16 -17.14
CA LEU A 234 -5.44 4.30 -18.09
C LEU A 234 -5.57 4.79 -19.54
N GLU A 235 -6.79 5.05 -19.99
CA GLU A 235 -7.04 5.43 -21.39
C GLU A 235 -6.49 6.83 -21.72
N SER A 236 -6.57 7.78 -20.78
CA SER A 236 -5.99 9.11 -20.97
C SER A 236 -4.46 9.08 -21.00
N ILE A 237 -3.83 8.26 -20.16
CA ILE A 237 -2.38 8.06 -20.14
C ILE A 237 -1.90 7.40 -21.44
N LYS A 238 -2.61 6.35 -21.91
CA LYS A 238 -2.30 5.74 -23.23
C LYS A 238 -2.37 6.75 -24.38
N ALA A 239 -3.40 7.61 -24.39
CA ALA A 239 -3.60 8.58 -25.45
C ALA A 239 -2.56 9.72 -25.43
N SER A 240 -1.98 10.05 -24.28
CA SER A 240 -1.00 11.13 -24.11
C SER A 240 0.45 10.64 -24.00
N ALA A 241 0.69 9.34 -24.02
CA ALA A 241 2.03 8.76 -23.88
C ALA A 241 2.94 9.16 -25.07
N PRO A 242 4.14 9.71 -24.80
CA PRO A 242 5.12 9.96 -25.84
C PRO A 242 5.67 8.64 -26.43
N ALA A 243 6.29 8.70 -27.59
CA ALA A 243 6.71 7.51 -28.37
C ALA A 243 7.67 6.57 -27.63
N ASN A 244 8.42 7.08 -26.66
CA ASN A 244 9.34 6.31 -25.81
C ASN A 244 8.68 5.72 -24.55
N VAL A 245 7.36 5.84 -24.39
CA VAL A 245 6.60 5.24 -23.27
C VAL A 245 5.67 4.16 -23.78
N LYS A 246 5.83 2.95 -23.29
CA LYS A 246 4.92 1.83 -23.54
C LYS A 246 3.99 1.61 -22.35
N VAL A 247 2.69 1.79 -22.54
CA VAL A 247 1.66 1.53 -21.52
C VAL A 247 1.05 0.16 -21.80
N ILE A 248 1.36 -0.83 -20.94
CA ILE A 248 0.99 -2.25 -21.16
C ILE A 248 -0.29 -2.68 -20.43
N GLY A 249 -0.88 -1.79 -19.59
CA GLY A 249 -2.04 -2.13 -18.77
C GLY A 249 -1.69 -3.06 -17.59
N TRP A 250 -2.63 -3.87 -17.15
CA TRP A 250 -2.39 -4.84 -16.08
C TRP A 250 -1.34 -5.87 -16.52
N SER A 251 -0.37 -6.11 -15.67
CA SER A 251 0.72 -7.06 -15.89
C SER A 251 1.05 -7.82 -14.61
N ASP A 252 1.58 -9.03 -14.76
CA ASP A 252 2.15 -9.76 -13.64
C ASP A 252 3.45 -9.08 -13.17
N ALA A 253 3.53 -8.79 -11.90
CA ALA A 253 4.67 -8.12 -11.29
C ALA A 253 5.98 -8.93 -11.45
N GLN A 254 5.91 -10.26 -11.50
CA GLN A 254 7.09 -11.14 -11.69
C GLN A 254 7.76 -10.88 -13.03
N TYR A 255 6.99 -10.89 -14.12
CA TYR A 255 7.50 -10.58 -15.45
C TYR A 255 7.92 -9.12 -15.57
N PHE A 256 7.13 -8.20 -14.99
CA PHE A 256 7.41 -6.77 -15.08
C PHE A 256 8.75 -6.40 -14.43
N TRP A 257 8.94 -6.76 -13.16
CA TRP A 257 10.19 -6.44 -12.45
C TRP A 257 11.40 -7.20 -13.00
N SER A 258 11.20 -8.39 -13.61
CA SER A 258 12.28 -9.11 -14.31
C SER A 258 12.67 -8.46 -15.64
N ALA A 259 11.78 -7.70 -16.29
CA ALA A 259 12.01 -7.12 -17.61
C ALA A 259 12.73 -5.76 -17.58
N VAL A 260 12.54 -4.96 -16.52
CA VAL A 260 13.05 -3.59 -16.42
C VAL A 260 14.43 -3.52 -15.74
N ASP A 261 15.08 -2.36 -15.80
CA ASP A 261 16.42 -2.13 -15.23
C ASP A 261 16.40 -1.14 -14.08
N ILE A 262 15.39 -0.27 -14.02
CA ILE A 262 15.22 0.79 -13.03
C ILE A 262 13.73 0.83 -12.68
N ALA A 263 13.38 0.89 -11.41
CA ALA A 263 12.02 1.15 -10.97
C ALA A 263 11.84 2.64 -10.64
N ILE A 264 10.67 3.20 -11.00
CA ILE A 264 10.34 4.59 -10.69
C ILE A 264 8.93 4.72 -10.12
N SER A 265 8.76 5.57 -9.10
CA SER A 265 7.47 6.01 -8.57
C SER A 265 7.38 7.53 -8.60
N THR A 266 6.25 8.03 -9.10
CA THR A 266 5.95 9.46 -9.24
C THR A 266 4.76 9.89 -8.37
N SER A 267 4.47 9.13 -7.33
CA SER A 267 3.29 9.31 -6.47
C SER A 267 3.27 10.67 -5.75
N ASP A 268 2.07 11.20 -5.54
CA ASP A 268 1.82 12.41 -4.73
C ASP A 268 1.59 12.07 -3.25
N ASN A 269 1.22 10.83 -2.95
CA ASN A 269 1.02 10.34 -1.60
C ASN A 269 1.13 8.81 -1.55
N GLU A 270 1.80 8.30 -0.51
CA GLU A 270 1.97 6.87 -0.26
C GLU A 270 1.79 6.54 1.24
N GLY A 271 1.27 5.35 1.52
CA GLY A 271 1.42 4.74 2.83
C GLY A 271 2.80 4.08 2.94
N MET A 272 2.89 2.85 2.41
CA MET A 272 4.16 2.14 2.18
C MET A 272 4.05 1.46 0.82
N PRO A 273 4.91 1.79 -0.16
CA PRO A 273 4.75 1.34 -1.54
C PRO A 273 5.26 -0.09 -1.75
N ILE A 274 4.37 -1.08 -1.70
CA ILE A 274 4.73 -2.49 -1.91
C ILE A 274 5.43 -2.71 -3.25
N ALA A 275 5.02 -2.00 -4.31
CA ALA A 275 5.64 -2.11 -5.63
C ALA A 275 7.15 -1.77 -5.62
N LEU A 276 7.56 -0.78 -4.80
CA LEU A 276 8.98 -0.43 -4.67
C LEU A 276 9.75 -1.46 -3.84
N ILE A 277 9.11 -2.06 -2.85
CA ILE A 277 9.71 -3.18 -2.09
C ILE A 277 9.89 -4.39 -3.02
N GLU A 278 8.89 -4.72 -3.85
CA GLU A 278 8.99 -5.78 -4.87
C GLU A 278 10.12 -5.51 -5.87
N ALA A 279 10.26 -4.26 -6.33
CA ALA A 279 11.33 -3.86 -7.24
C ALA A 279 12.71 -4.02 -6.60
N GLN A 280 12.89 -3.61 -5.33
CA GLN A 280 14.13 -3.83 -4.59
C GLN A 280 14.42 -5.33 -4.40
N LEU A 281 13.42 -6.13 -4.04
CA LEU A 281 13.57 -7.59 -3.93
C LEU A 281 13.97 -8.25 -5.27
N ALA A 282 13.59 -7.63 -6.40
CA ALA A 282 14.03 -8.04 -7.74
C ALA A 282 15.44 -7.52 -8.11
N GLY A 283 16.13 -6.84 -7.20
CA GLY A 283 17.49 -6.30 -7.42
C GLY A 283 17.53 -5.03 -8.26
N LEU A 284 16.45 -4.27 -8.33
CA LEU A 284 16.37 -3.04 -9.10
C LEU A 284 16.68 -1.82 -8.22
N PRO A 285 17.47 -0.83 -8.73
CA PRO A 285 17.54 0.48 -8.13
C PRO A 285 16.20 1.19 -8.28
N VAL A 286 15.82 1.98 -7.29
CA VAL A 286 14.52 2.65 -7.24
C VAL A 286 14.68 4.16 -7.26
N ILE A 287 13.91 4.84 -8.11
CA ILE A 287 13.71 6.30 -8.05
C ILE A 287 12.33 6.54 -7.45
N ALA A 288 12.23 7.39 -6.43
CA ALA A 288 10.95 7.67 -5.79
C ALA A 288 10.82 9.13 -5.39
N THR A 289 9.62 9.68 -5.51
CA THR A 289 9.29 10.99 -4.91
C THR A 289 9.29 10.90 -3.39
N ASP A 290 9.75 11.94 -2.69
CA ASP A 290 9.74 12.04 -1.23
C ASP A 290 8.33 12.35 -0.70
N VAL A 291 7.50 11.30 -0.64
CA VAL A 291 6.12 11.38 -0.13
C VAL A 291 5.78 10.16 0.73
N GLY A 292 5.04 10.39 1.81
CA GLY A 292 4.69 9.33 2.74
C GLY A 292 5.92 8.52 3.16
N SER A 293 5.85 7.20 3.12
CA SER A 293 6.95 6.33 3.54
C SER A 293 7.87 5.86 2.39
N ASN A 294 7.94 6.59 1.28
CA ASN A 294 8.86 6.23 0.18
C ASN A 294 10.32 6.23 0.63
N ALA A 295 10.75 7.25 1.40
CA ALA A 295 12.10 7.34 1.95
C ALA A 295 12.40 6.28 3.04
N GLU A 296 11.38 5.61 3.56
CA GLU A 296 11.58 4.44 4.43
C GLU A 296 11.87 3.16 3.63
N VAL A 297 11.38 3.09 2.38
CA VAL A 297 11.68 1.98 1.47
C VAL A 297 12.99 2.21 0.75
N VAL A 298 13.21 3.42 0.22
CA VAL A 298 14.38 3.76 -0.58
C VAL A 298 15.36 4.56 0.28
N GLU A 299 16.54 3.99 0.54
CA GLU A 299 17.64 4.69 1.20
C GLU A 299 18.40 5.51 0.14
N ASP A 300 18.25 6.84 0.23
CA ASP A 300 18.78 7.76 -0.77
C ASP A 300 20.31 7.62 -0.94
N GLY A 301 20.75 7.54 -2.19
CA GLY A 301 22.15 7.34 -2.56
C GLY A 301 22.69 5.92 -2.32
N GLN A 302 21.93 5.01 -1.68
CA GLN A 302 22.36 3.64 -1.38
C GLN A 302 21.56 2.57 -2.12
N THR A 303 20.22 2.61 -2.01
CA THR A 303 19.36 1.63 -2.66
C THR A 303 18.57 2.22 -3.83
N GLY A 304 18.73 3.53 -4.05
CA GLY A 304 18.06 4.29 -5.08
C GLY A 304 18.24 5.78 -4.88
N ILE A 305 17.37 6.58 -5.51
CA ILE A 305 17.39 8.03 -5.45
C ILE A 305 16.01 8.53 -5.02
N VAL A 306 15.99 9.34 -3.96
CA VAL A 306 14.77 10.01 -3.49
C VAL A 306 14.80 11.46 -3.99
N THR A 307 13.73 11.89 -4.64
CA THR A 307 13.64 13.24 -5.24
C THR A 307 12.42 13.98 -4.70
N SER A 308 12.40 15.29 -4.84
CA SER A 308 11.14 16.02 -4.78
C SER A 308 10.24 15.63 -5.98
N ARG A 309 9.02 16.18 -6.05
CA ARG A 309 8.14 15.99 -7.22
C ARG A 309 8.53 16.88 -8.40
N SER A 310 9.77 17.31 -8.47
CA SER A 310 10.33 18.13 -9.56
C SER A 310 10.62 17.25 -10.77
N VAL A 311 10.11 17.64 -11.94
CA VAL A 311 10.46 17.00 -13.22
C VAL A 311 11.97 17.02 -13.44
N ASP A 312 12.64 18.14 -13.15
CA ASP A 312 14.07 18.28 -13.36
C ASP A 312 14.90 17.32 -12.49
N GLU A 313 14.53 17.13 -11.22
CA GLU A 313 15.20 16.17 -10.33
C GLU A 313 14.96 14.72 -10.77
N LEU A 314 13.73 14.38 -11.15
CA LEU A 314 13.40 13.06 -11.68
C LEU A 314 14.15 12.76 -12.99
N VAL A 315 14.22 13.72 -13.90
CA VAL A 315 15.01 13.63 -15.15
C VAL A 315 16.49 13.38 -14.83
N ALA A 316 17.07 14.13 -13.90
CA ALA A 316 18.47 13.96 -13.50
C ALA A 316 18.72 12.57 -12.88
N ALA A 317 17.83 12.10 -11.99
CA ALA A 317 17.92 10.78 -11.38
C ALA A 317 17.82 9.65 -12.42
N VAL A 318 16.88 9.74 -13.36
CA VAL A 318 16.75 8.77 -14.46
C VAL A 318 18.01 8.78 -15.33
N ALA A 319 18.47 9.96 -15.77
CA ALA A 319 19.66 10.09 -16.62
C ALA A 319 20.92 9.50 -15.95
N GLN A 320 21.10 9.76 -14.64
CA GLN A 320 22.20 9.20 -13.84
C GLN A 320 22.18 7.67 -13.85
N LEU A 321 21.04 7.08 -13.51
CA LEU A 321 20.92 5.61 -13.45
C LEU A 321 20.96 4.97 -14.84
N VAL A 322 20.47 5.62 -15.88
CA VAL A 322 20.58 5.10 -17.27
C VAL A 322 22.03 5.08 -17.75
N ALA A 323 22.81 6.11 -17.40
CA ALA A 323 24.21 6.23 -17.84
C ALA A 323 25.16 5.27 -17.09
N ASP A 324 24.91 5.00 -15.81
CA ASP A 324 25.84 4.25 -14.95
C ASP A 324 25.32 2.85 -14.59
N LYS A 325 25.78 1.84 -15.35
CA LYS A 325 25.44 0.42 -15.09
C LYS A 325 25.99 -0.08 -13.75
N ALA A 326 27.19 0.37 -13.34
CA ALA A 326 27.78 -0.08 -12.10
C ALA A 326 26.99 0.43 -10.89
N LEU A 327 26.58 1.69 -10.93
CA LEU A 327 25.71 2.30 -9.93
C LEU A 327 24.37 1.58 -9.84
N ARG A 328 23.71 1.30 -10.99
CA ARG A 328 22.47 0.52 -11.01
C ARG A 328 22.63 -0.82 -10.31
N SER A 329 23.70 -1.55 -10.62
CA SER A 329 23.95 -2.88 -10.05
C SER A 329 24.23 -2.80 -8.54
N ALA A 330 24.99 -1.81 -8.10
CA ALA A 330 25.32 -1.61 -6.68
C ALA A 330 24.05 -1.25 -5.88
N MET A 331 23.28 -0.28 -6.34
CA MET A 331 22.04 0.14 -5.68
C MET A 331 20.99 -0.98 -5.66
N GLY A 332 20.85 -1.73 -6.75
CA GLY A 332 19.93 -2.86 -6.84
C GLY A 332 20.30 -3.97 -5.85
N ALA A 333 21.57 -4.33 -5.75
CA ALA A 333 22.05 -5.33 -4.78
C ALA A 333 21.81 -4.89 -3.33
N ALA A 334 22.16 -3.64 -2.99
CA ALA A 334 21.93 -3.07 -1.67
C ALA A 334 20.43 -3.01 -1.33
N GLY A 335 19.59 -2.65 -2.32
CA GLY A 335 18.14 -2.62 -2.19
C GLY A 335 17.57 -4.00 -1.89
N ALA A 336 18.01 -5.03 -2.60
CA ALA A 336 17.55 -6.41 -2.38
C ALA A 336 17.92 -6.92 -0.99
N GLU A 337 19.14 -6.70 -0.52
CA GLU A 337 19.58 -7.08 0.83
C GLU A 337 18.76 -6.38 1.91
N ARG A 338 18.57 -5.07 1.76
CA ARG A 338 17.76 -4.27 2.70
C ARG A 338 16.31 -4.72 2.72
N ALA A 339 15.69 -4.91 1.55
CA ALA A 339 14.29 -5.31 1.46
C ALA A 339 14.04 -6.71 2.06
N GLN A 340 14.95 -7.67 1.86
CA GLN A 340 14.88 -8.99 2.49
C GLN A 340 14.99 -8.90 4.02
N ARG A 341 15.82 -8.00 4.55
CA ARG A 341 16.00 -7.81 5.99
C ARG A 341 14.80 -7.10 6.62
N GLU A 342 14.30 -6.00 6.02
CA GLU A 342 13.37 -5.08 6.68
C GLU A 342 11.90 -5.32 6.34
N PHE A 343 11.61 -5.89 5.16
CA PHE A 343 10.24 -6.09 4.67
C PHE A 343 9.86 -7.56 4.53
N SER A 344 10.39 -8.42 5.42
CA SER A 344 10.07 -9.84 5.36
C SER A 344 8.68 -10.14 5.95
N MET A 345 8.00 -11.16 5.38
CA MET A 345 6.73 -11.68 5.92
C MET A 345 6.86 -12.08 7.40
N HIS A 346 7.99 -12.69 7.77
CA HIS A 346 8.23 -13.11 9.14
C HIS A 346 8.19 -11.93 10.13
N GLN A 347 8.86 -10.82 9.79
CA GLN A 347 8.87 -9.62 10.65
C GLN A 347 7.48 -9.01 10.79
N MET A 348 6.75 -8.83 9.70
CA MET A 348 5.38 -8.31 9.75
C MET A 348 4.48 -9.16 10.64
N ILE A 349 4.49 -10.48 10.46
CA ILE A 349 3.63 -11.39 11.22
C ILE A 349 4.05 -11.47 12.69
N SER A 350 5.35 -11.51 13.00
CA SER A 350 5.86 -11.49 14.38
C SER A 350 5.46 -10.21 15.09
N ALA A 351 5.63 -9.05 14.44
CA ALA A 351 5.25 -7.76 15.01
C ALA A 351 3.73 -7.68 15.31
N HIS A 352 2.88 -8.24 14.44
CA HIS A 352 1.45 -8.31 14.70
C HIS A 352 1.10 -9.22 15.88
N LYS A 353 1.73 -10.40 15.99
CA LYS A 353 1.53 -11.31 17.13
C LYS A 353 1.93 -10.66 18.45
N GLU A 354 3.11 -10.03 18.49
CA GLU A 354 3.58 -9.29 19.66
C GLU A 354 2.66 -8.14 20.03
N ALA A 355 2.16 -7.40 19.03
CA ALA A 355 1.21 -6.32 19.22
C ALA A 355 -0.10 -6.82 19.85
N TYR A 356 -0.65 -7.94 19.38
CA TYR A 356 -1.87 -8.52 19.91
C TYR A 356 -1.68 -9.03 21.33
N GLU A 357 -0.60 -9.74 21.61
CA GLU A 357 -0.26 -10.23 22.94
C GLU A 357 -0.09 -9.06 23.93
N ARG A 358 0.63 -8.00 23.54
CA ARG A 358 0.82 -6.79 24.36
C ARG A 358 -0.49 -6.13 24.71
N VAL A 359 -1.39 -5.94 23.74
CA VAL A 359 -2.70 -5.30 23.95
C VAL A 359 -3.59 -6.13 24.87
N LEU A 360 -3.54 -7.45 24.80
CA LEU A 360 -4.31 -8.34 25.67
C LEU A 360 -3.72 -8.47 27.08
N ALA A 361 -2.41 -8.34 27.23
CA ALA A 361 -1.74 -8.36 28.54
C ALA A 361 -2.01 -7.08 29.35
N THR A 362 -2.32 -5.95 28.69
CA THR A 362 -2.64 -4.69 29.36
C THR A 362 -4.00 -4.82 30.06
N ARG A 363 -3.99 -4.87 31.40
CA ARG A 363 -5.22 -4.90 32.21
C ARG A 363 -6.06 -3.66 31.89
N ARG A 364 -7.41 -3.81 31.97
CA ARG A 364 -8.39 -2.73 31.81
C ARG A 364 -8.20 -1.66 32.86
#